data_a097f9785a98e5ab4b84c342008cd8ff
#
_entry.id   a097f9785a98e5ab4b84c342008cd8ff
#
_cell.length_a   1.000
_cell.length_b   1.000
_cell.length_c   1.000
_cell.angle_alpha   90.00
_cell.angle_beta   90.00
_cell.angle_gamma   90.00
#
_symmetry.space_group_name_H-M   'P 1'
#
loop_
_entity.id
_entity.type
_entity.pdbx_description
1 polymer ?
#
loop_
_entity_poly.entity_id
_entity_poly.type
_entity_poly.pdbx_seq_one_letter_code
_entity_poly.pdbx_strand_id
1 'polypeptide(L)'
;MKIFLGYDRRGEKLALHLAEVLTEMGHEVNIPLDEEESHKNYPVQAEAVCKNVLKNKDSKGLLICGTGVGMMMASNRFEKIRAVLAWKPAVAYFAKRHENANVLVLAGGYKDDKFAVKQSSKPEEILKAFLETEFEGD
;
A
#
# COMPACT_ATOMS: atom_id res chain seq x y z
N MET A 1 -13.96 5.14 -3.26
CA MET A 1 -13.68 4.99 -1.80
C MET A 1 -12.50 5.86 -1.40
N LYS A 2 -12.28 6.00 -0.12
CA LYS A 2 -11.15 6.78 0.38
C LYS A 2 -9.92 5.87 0.53
N ILE A 3 -8.81 6.30 -0.07
CA ILE A 3 -7.54 5.58 -0.03
C ILE A 3 -6.50 6.46 0.66
N PHE A 4 -5.91 5.93 1.72
CA PHE A 4 -4.80 6.59 2.42
C PHE A 4 -3.49 6.07 1.87
N LEU A 5 -2.65 6.97 1.37
CA LEU A 5 -1.40 6.64 0.69
C LEU A 5 -0.20 7.14 1.49
N GLY A 6 0.77 6.26 1.69
CA GLY A 6 2.03 6.60 2.32
C GLY A 6 3.19 5.96 1.56
N TYR A 7 4.36 6.61 1.62
CA TYR A 7 5.54 6.13 0.92
C TYR A 7 6.80 6.73 1.52
N ASP A 8 7.91 6.04 1.34
CA ASP A 8 9.22 6.60 1.63
C ASP A 8 9.84 7.11 0.33
N ARG A 9 11.08 7.56 0.38
CA ARG A 9 11.78 8.10 -0.79
C ARG A 9 11.83 7.11 -1.95
N ARG A 10 12.03 5.83 -1.67
CA ARG A 10 12.12 4.79 -2.70
C ARG A 10 10.77 4.45 -3.32
N GLY A 11 9.69 4.71 -2.60
CA GLY A 11 8.35 4.48 -3.11
C GLY A 11 7.70 5.69 -3.76
N GLU A 12 8.31 6.86 -3.66
CA GLU A 12 7.69 8.12 -4.09
C GLU A 12 7.22 8.12 -5.54
N LYS A 13 8.09 7.75 -6.46
CA LYS A 13 7.76 7.79 -7.88
C LYS A 13 6.55 6.91 -8.22
N LEU A 14 6.55 5.68 -7.72
CA LEU A 14 5.43 4.77 -7.94
C LEU A 14 4.17 5.28 -7.23
N ALA A 15 4.31 5.80 -6.01
CA ALA A 15 3.19 6.30 -5.24
C ALA A 15 2.49 7.45 -5.96
N LEU A 16 3.23 8.41 -6.47
CA LEU A 16 2.65 9.57 -7.17
C LEU A 16 1.95 9.14 -8.46
N HIS A 17 2.52 8.18 -9.18
CA HIS A 17 1.88 7.61 -10.35
C HIS A 17 0.56 6.91 -9.99
N LEU A 18 0.57 6.09 -8.95
CA LEU A 18 -0.65 5.38 -8.53
C LEU A 18 -1.70 6.31 -7.93
N ALA A 19 -1.28 7.43 -7.33
CA ALA A 19 -2.23 8.44 -6.87
C ALA A 19 -3.04 9.00 -8.04
N GLU A 20 -2.40 9.23 -9.19
CA GLU A 20 -3.09 9.67 -10.39
C GLU A 20 -4.03 8.59 -10.91
N VAL A 21 -3.58 7.35 -10.95
CA VAL A 21 -4.40 6.21 -11.36
C VAL A 21 -5.65 6.07 -10.49
N LEU A 22 -5.48 6.16 -9.18
CA LEU A 22 -6.59 6.08 -8.22
C LEU A 22 -7.60 7.21 -8.43
N THR A 23 -7.11 8.42 -8.65
CA THR A 23 -7.98 9.57 -8.90
C THR A 23 -8.77 9.39 -10.18
N GLU A 24 -8.15 8.90 -11.24
CA GLU A 24 -8.81 8.59 -12.51
C GLU A 24 -9.86 7.49 -12.36
N MET A 25 -9.64 6.56 -11.43
CA MET A 25 -10.61 5.50 -11.11
C MET A 25 -11.78 5.99 -10.25
N GLY A 26 -11.74 7.25 -9.82
CA GLY A 26 -12.83 7.84 -9.03
C GLY A 26 -12.65 7.72 -7.52
N HIS A 27 -11.48 7.31 -7.06
CA HIS A 27 -11.22 7.22 -5.62
C HIS A 27 -10.70 8.55 -5.05
N GLU A 28 -10.96 8.79 -3.78
CA GLU A 28 -10.42 9.93 -3.05
C GLU A 28 -9.09 9.54 -2.43
N VAL A 29 -8.01 10.15 -2.89
CA VAL A 29 -6.67 9.86 -2.38
C VAL A 29 -6.28 10.88 -1.32
N ASN A 30 -5.83 10.38 -0.17
CA ASN A 30 -5.39 11.20 0.94
C ASN A 30 -4.00 10.76 1.36
N ILE A 31 -3.05 11.69 1.39
CA ILE A 31 -1.68 11.44 1.84
C ILE A 31 -1.54 12.07 3.22
N PRO A 32 -1.59 11.27 4.33
CA PRO A 32 -1.63 11.83 5.68
C PRO A 32 -0.43 12.67 6.08
N LEU A 33 0.75 12.35 5.54
CA LEU A 33 1.96 13.11 5.83
C LEU A 33 2.32 13.97 4.62
N ASP A 34 2.83 15.16 4.89
CA ASP A 34 3.23 16.07 3.84
C ASP A 34 4.53 15.59 3.17
N GLU A 35 4.95 16.28 2.12
CA GLU A 35 6.10 15.92 1.31
C GLU A 35 7.39 15.80 2.13
N GLU A 36 7.60 16.69 3.08
CA GLU A 36 8.76 16.66 3.95
C GLU A 36 8.74 15.44 4.87
N GLU A 37 7.58 15.14 5.44
CA GLU A 37 7.41 13.99 6.31
C GLU A 37 7.51 12.67 5.53
N SER A 38 7.11 12.67 4.26
CA SER A 38 7.12 11.45 3.45
C SER A 38 8.52 10.89 3.23
N HIS A 39 9.56 11.72 3.36
CA HIS A 39 10.94 11.26 3.20
C HIS A 39 11.56 10.70 4.49
N LYS A 40 10.86 10.70 5.59
CA LYS A 40 11.40 10.18 6.85
C LYS A 40 11.62 8.68 6.75
N ASN A 41 10.87 7.88 7.36
CA ASN A 41 11.08 6.45 7.27
C ASN A 41 9.76 5.70 7.17
N TYR A 42 9.85 4.46 6.74
CA TYR A 42 8.65 3.67 6.49
C TYR A 42 7.78 3.43 7.74
N PRO A 43 8.32 3.28 8.97
CA PRO A 43 7.44 3.07 10.13
C PRO A 43 6.53 4.27 10.41
N VAL A 44 7.00 5.49 10.19
CA VAL A 44 6.20 6.70 10.39
C VAL A 44 5.07 6.77 9.36
N GLN A 45 5.37 6.46 8.10
CA GLN A 45 4.39 6.42 7.04
C GLN A 45 3.35 5.33 7.28
N ALA A 46 3.80 4.14 7.66
CA ALA A 46 2.90 3.02 7.96
C ALA A 46 1.95 3.37 9.10
N GLU A 47 2.46 3.99 10.17
CA GLU A 47 1.63 4.39 11.30
C GLU A 47 0.56 5.38 10.88
N ALA A 48 0.92 6.40 10.12
CA ALA A 48 -0.02 7.43 9.69
C ALA A 48 -1.15 6.84 8.84
N VAL A 49 -0.80 5.99 7.88
CA VAL A 49 -1.79 5.34 7.01
C VAL A 49 -2.67 4.40 7.81
N CYS A 50 -2.08 3.53 8.63
CA CYS A 50 -2.85 2.54 9.39
C CYS A 50 -3.84 3.19 10.36
N LYS A 51 -3.42 4.24 11.07
CA LYS A 51 -4.31 4.95 11.97
C LYS A 51 -5.50 5.56 11.25
N ASN A 52 -5.27 6.12 10.06
CA ASN A 52 -6.35 6.69 9.26
C ASN A 52 -7.30 5.62 8.72
N VAL A 53 -6.77 4.49 8.26
CA VAL A 53 -7.60 3.38 7.81
C VAL A 53 -8.51 2.87 8.94
N LEU A 54 -7.98 2.76 10.15
CA LEU A 54 -8.74 2.29 11.30
C LEU A 54 -9.83 3.27 11.74
N LYS A 55 -9.63 4.58 11.51
CA LYS A 55 -10.61 5.62 11.86
C LYS A 55 -11.69 5.82 10.81
N ASN A 56 -11.49 5.36 9.59
CA ASN A 56 -12.40 5.61 8.48
C ASN A 56 -12.92 4.29 7.93
N LYS A 57 -14.16 3.99 8.26
CA LYS A 57 -14.82 2.76 7.83
C LYS A 57 -14.78 2.64 6.30
N ASP A 58 -14.53 1.44 5.82
CA ASP A 58 -14.48 1.10 4.39
C ASP A 58 -13.36 1.77 3.59
N SER A 59 -12.46 2.50 4.26
CA SER A 59 -11.26 3.01 3.61
C SER A 59 -10.23 1.90 3.45
N LYS A 60 -9.24 2.14 2.59
CA LYS A 60 -8.11 1.22 2.38
C LYS A 60 -6.81 2.00 2.44
N GLY A 61 -5.73 1.29 2.70
CA GLY A 61 -4.39 1.87 2.70
C GLY A 61 -3.57 1.37 1.53
N LEU A 62 -2.67 2.23 1.05
CA LEU A 62 -1.66 1.88 0.05
C LEU A 62 -0.33 2.39 0.55
N LEU A 63 0.63 1.49 0.72
CA LEU A 63 1.97 1.81 1.23
C LEU A 63 3.03 1.30 0.28
N ILE A 64 4.03 2.14 0.02
CA ILE A 64 5.10 1.80 -0.93
C ILE A 64 6.45 2.19 -0.33
N CYS A 65 7.35 1.23 -0.21
CA CYS A 65 8.74 1.49 0.14
C CYS A 65 9.64 0.69 -0.79
N GLY A 66 10.93 0.65 -0.54
CA GLY A 66 11.87 0.02 -1.46
C GLY A 66 11.54 -1.44 -1.76
N THR A 67 11.49 -2.29 -0.74
CA THR A 67 11.17 -3.72 -0.89
C THR A 67 9.71 -4.03 -0.59
N GLY A 68 9.03 -3.16 0.12
CA GLY A 68 7.69 -3.41 0.65
C GLY A 68 7.68 -4.17 1.97
N VAL A 69 8.78 -4.86 2.29
CA VAL A 69 8.84 -5.71 3.49
C VAL A 69 8.68 -4.91 4.79
N GLY A 70 9.39 -3.78 4.90
CA GLY A 70 9.31 -2.93 6.08
C GLY A 70 7.92 -2.36 6.30
N MET A 71 7.29 -1.86 5.26
CA MET A 71 5.91 -1.35 5.33
C MET A 71 4.93 -2.43 5.76
N MET A 72 5.07 -3.62 5.19
CA MET A 72 4.20 -4.75 5.53
C MET A 72 4.35 -5.13 7.00
N MET A 73 5.58 -5.28 7.47
CA MET A 73 5.82 -5.69 8.85
C MET A 73 5.36 -4.62 9.85
N ALA A 74 5.65 -3.35 9.58
CA ALA A 74 5.23 -2.25 10.44
C ALA A 74 3.71 -2.14 10.51
N SER A 75 3.03 -2.29 9.37
CA SER A 75 1.56 -2.19 9.30
C SER A 75 0.87 -3.31 10.05
N ASN A 76 1.35 -4.54 9.92
CA ASN A 76 0.72 -5.69 10.55
C ASN A 76 0.91 -5.76 12.07
N ARG A 77 1.63 -4.81 12.65
CA ARG A 77 1.73 -4.67 14.10
C ARG A 77 0.51 -3.98 14.71
N PHE A 78 -0.29 -3.30 13.89
CA PHE A 78 -1.52 -2.66 14.35
C PHE A 78 -2.66 -3.66 14.33
N GLU A 79 -3.36 -3.77 15.46
CA GLU A 79 -4.53 -4.63 15.55
C GLU A 79 -5.58 -4.21 14.52
N LYS A 80 -6.18 -5.16 13.86
CA LYS A 80 -7.18 -4.98 12.80
C LYS A 80 -6.63 -4.49 11.46
N ILE A 81 -5.31 -4.32 11.34
CA ILE A 81 -4.69 -4.10 10.05
C ILE A 81 -4.26 -5.44 9.47
N ARG A 82 -4.62 -5.64 8.21
CA ARG A 82 -4.27 -6.82 7.42
C ARG A 82 -3.60 -6.33 6.16
N ALA A 83 -2.28 -6.16 6.25
CA ALA A 83 -1.47 -5.63 5.17
C ALA A 83 -0.85 -6.76 4.36
N VAL A 84 -0.96 -6.67 3.04
CA VAL A 84 -0.41 -7.65 2.12
C VAL A 84 0.61 -7.01 1.21
N LEU A 85 1.80 -7.60 1.14
CA LEU A 85 2.80 -7.26 0.12
C LEU A 85 2.50 -8.12 -1.10
N ALA A 86 1.94 -7.50 -2.13
CA ALA A 86 1.55 -8.23 -3.33
C ALA A 86 2.53 -7.97 -4.47
N TRP A 87 3.03 -9.04 -5.08
CA TRP A 87 3.96 -8.96 -6.20
C TRP A 87 3.29 -9.35 -7.52
N LYS A 88 2.04 -9.75 -7.49
CA LYS A 88 1.22 -10.00 -8.66
C LYS A 88 -0.26 -9.89 -8.30
N PRO A 89 -1.14 -9.67 -9.29
CA PRO A 89 -2.58 -9.48 -9.03
C PRO A 89 -3.24 -10.61 -8.23
N ALA A 90 -2.85 -11.86 -8.48
CA ALA A 90 -3.44 -12.99 -7.76
C ALA A 90 -3.23 -12.90 -6.25
N VAL A 91 -2.07 -12.40 -5.80
CA VAL A 91 -1.79 -12.26 -4.36
C VAL A 91 -2.74 -11.24 -3.73
N ALA A 92 -2.94 -10.09 -4.39
CA ALA A 92 -3.87 -9.07 -3.92
C ALA A 92 -5.31 -9.58 -3.91
N TYR A 93 -5.68 -10.30 -4.95
CA TYR A 93 -7.01 -10.91 -5.08
C TYR A 93 -7.30 -11.84 -3.89
N PHE A 94 -6.43 -12.81 -3.64
CA PHE A 94 -6.67 -13.77 -2.56
C PHE A 94 -6.56 -13.15 -1.18
N ALA A 95 -5.67 -12.16 -1.00
CA ALA A 95 -5.59 -11.45 0.27
C ALA A 95 -6.88 -10.70 0.60
N LYS A 96 -7.51 -10.10 -0.41
CA LYS A 96 -8.82 -9.44 -0.22
C LYS A 96 -9.93 -10.48 -0.02
N ARG A 97 -9.99 -11.45 -0.90
CA ARG A 97 -11.08 -12.42 -0.91
C ARG A 97 -11.14 -13.27 0.33
N HIS A 98 -10.00 -13.80 0.76
CA HIS A 98 -9.94 -14.74 1.88
C HIS A 98 -9.57 -14.11 3.22
N GLU A 99 -8.69 -13.12 3.20
CA GLU A 99 -8.12 -12.58 4.43
C GLU A 99 -8.65 -11.18 4.78
N ASN A 100 -9.50 -10.62 3.95
CA ASN A 100 -10.04 -9.27 4.15
C ASN A 100 -8.96 -8.21 4.34
N ALA A 101 -7.92 -8.25 3.50
CA ALA A 101 -6.83 -7.29 3.56
C ALA A 101 -7.35 -5.86 3.39
N ASN A 102 -6.86 -4.94 4.21
CA ASN A 102 -7.26 -3.53 4.16
C ASN A 102 -6.12 -2.57 3.83
N VAL A 103 -4.90 -3.08 3.74
CA VAL A 103 -3.73 -2.30 3.33
C VAL A 103 -2.96 -3.08 2.27
N LEU A 104 -2.75 -2.44 1.12
CA LEU A 104 -1.91 -3.00 0.06
C LEU A 104 -0.52 -2.40 0.17
N VAL A 105 0.51 -3.23 0.08
CA VAL A 105 1.90 -2.80 0.10
C VAL A 105 2.56 -3.20 -1.22
N LEU A 106 3.30 -2.29 -1.81
CA LEU A 106 4.04 -2.51 -3.06
C LEU A 106 5.52 -2.14 -2.88
N ALA A 107 6.36 -2.69 -3.75
CA ALA A 107 7.78 -2.37 -3.79
C ALA A 107 8.04 -1.30 -4.84
N GLY A 108 8.74 -0.25 -4.45
CA GLY A 108 9.18 0.80 -5.37
C GLY A 108 10.50 0.47 -6.05
N GLY A 109 11.20 -0.52 -5.52
CA GLY A 109 12.50 -0.94 -6.00
C GLY A 109 13.62 -0.59 -5.03
N TYR A 110 14.58 -1.49 -4.88
CA TYR A 110 15.72 -1.30 -4.00
C TYR A 110 16.87 -2.18 -4.43
N LYS A 111 18.08 -1.66 -4.36
CA LYS A 111 19.26 -2.51 -4.56
C LYS A 111 20.40 -2.03 -3.67
N ASP A 112 21.22 -2.98 -3.25
CA ASP A 112 22.48 -2.70 -2.59
C ASP A 112 23.60 -3.41 -3.36
N ASP A 113 24.75 -3.56 -2.75
CA ASP A 113 25.91 -4.20 -3.38
C ASP A 113 25.72 -5.68 -3.67
N LYS A 114 24.73 -6.32 -3.05
CA LYS A 114 24.57 -7.77 -3.09
C LYS A 114 23.29 -8.23 -3.79
N PHE A 115 22.19 -7.54 -3.55
CA PHE A 115 20.90 -7.95 -4.06
C PHE A 115 20.08 -6.77 -4.59
N ALA A 116 19.11 -7.08 -5.45
CA ALA A 116 18.16 -6.09 -5.94
C ALA A 116 16.74 -6.62 -5.87
N VAL A 117 15.82 -5.74 -5.50
CA VAL A 117 14.38 -5.98 -5.61
C VAL A 117 13.87 -4.99 -6.64
N LYS A 118 13.22 -5.48 -7.69
CA LYS A 118 12.65 -4.62 -8.72
C LYS A 118 11.35 -4.00 -8.23
N GLN A 119 10.97 -2.88 -8.85
CA GLN A 119 9.65 -2.32 -8.65
C GLN A 119 8.59 -3.40 -8.94
N SER A 120 7.53 -3.42 -8.15
CA SER A 120 6.38 -4.31 -8.36
C SER A 120 5.96 -4.25 -9.83
N SER A 121 5.85 -5.40 -10.48
CA SER A 121 5.40 -5.45 -11.87
C SER A 121 3.88 -5.31 -11.93
N LYS A 122 3.39 -4.65 -12.99
CA LYS A 122 1.95 -4.45 -13.20
C LYS A 122 1.25 -3.85 -11.98
N PRO A 123 1.79 -2.77 -11.40
CA PRO A 123 1.25 -2.23 -10.15
C PRO A 123 -0.21 -1.78 -10.27
N GLU A 124 -0.62 -1.29 -11.43
CA GLU A 124 -2.02 -0.89 -11.64
C GLU A 124 -2.96 -2.10 -11.61
N GLU A 125 -2.54 -3.23 -12.17
CA GLU A 125 -3.34 -4.46 -12.14
C GLU A 125 -3.44 -5.03 -10.74
N ILE A 126 -2.34 -4.97 -9.96
CA ILE A 126 -2.36 -5.37 -8.56
C ILE A 126 -3.33 -4.50 -7.78
N LEU A 127 -3.25 -3.18 -7.99
CA LEU A 127 -4.12 -2.22 -7.31
C LEU A 127 -5.59 -2.47 -7.63
N LYS A 128 -5.92 -2.70 -8.90
CA LYS A 128 -7.30 -3.02 -9.31
C LYS A 128 -7.79 -4.30 -8.67
N ALA A 129 -6.97 -5.36 -8.68
CA ALA A 129 -7.35 -6.62 -8.03
C ALA A 129 -7.65 -6.41 -6.56
N PHE A 130 -6.84 -5.59 -5.87
CA PHE A 130 -7.06 -5.28 -4.47
C PHE A 130 -8.36 -4.50 -4.23
N LEU A 131 -8.62 -3.47 -5.02
CA LEU A 131 -9.76 -2.59 -4.81
C LEU A 131 -11.08 -3.17 -5.30
N GLU A 132 -11.08 -3.94 -6.38
CA GLU A 132 -12.29 -4.48 -7.01
C GLU A 132 -12.73 -5.82 -6.44
N THR A 133 -11.89 -6.48 -5.64
CA THR A 133 -12.23 -7.78 -5.04
C THR A 133 -12.92 -7.56 -3.69
N GLU A 134 -14.01 -8.27 -3.48
CA GLU A 134 -14.74 -8.21 -2.22
C GLU A 134 -14.33 -9.36 -1.30
N PHE A 135 -14.43 -9.13 0.01
CA PHE A 135 -14.21 -10.18 0.99
C PHE A 135 -15.37 -11.19 0.91
N GLU A 136 -14.99 -12.45 0.75
CA GLU A 136 -15.95 -13.54 0.61
C GLU A 136 -16.67 -13.86 1.93
N GLY A 137 -16.00 -13.60 3.04
CA GLY A 137 -16.48 -14.00 4.35
C GLY A 137 -16.13 -15.45 4.66
N ASP A 138 -16.38 -15.86 5.87
CA ASP A 138 -16.17 -17.24 6.34
C ASP A 138 -17.46 -17.99 6.44
#